data_59c4ac37364b9e00c62ca80bc56fb4f0
#
_entry.id   59c4ac37364b9e00c62ca80bc56fb4f0
#
_cell.length_a   1.000
_cell.length_b   1.000
_cell.length_c   1.000
_cell.angle_alpha   90.00
_cell.angle_beta   90.00
_cell.angle_gamma   90.00
#
_symmetry.space_group_name_H-M   'P 1'
#
loop_
_entity.id
_entity.type
_entity.pdbx_description
1 polymer ?
#
loop_
_entity_poly.entity_id
_entity_poly.type
_entity_poly.pdbx_seq_one_letter_code
_entity_poly.pdbx_strand_id
1 'polypeptide(L)'
;MDPRSKSGHDREASLPLRHPEKARNPDTPIPRKPDWLRVKAPVSLEYQATRRLMRQLALNTVCEEAACPNIGECWKQRHATVMILGRVCTRACTFCNVATGRPDLLDPHEPERVGEAVAALGLSHVVVTSVDRDDLDDGGAEHFARTISAIRRTSPGTTIEVLTPDFLRKDGALEIVVAAKPDVFNHNLETVPRLYAEVRPGARYFHSLRLLDQAKRLDPALFTKSGMMVGLGEGKAEVLQVMDDLRAADVDFLTIGQYLQPTAKHHAISRFVTPEEFHSYAGFAAAKGFLLASASPLTRSSYHAGDDFARLRAARTAKLAAAG
;
A
#
# COMPACT_ATOMS: atom_id res chain seq x y z
N MET A 1 -7.16 -1.66 -67.10
CA MET A 1 -7.73 -0.76 -66.11
C MET A 1 -7.67 -1.52 -64.78
N ASP A 2 -6.67 -1.21 -63.96
CA ASP A 2 -6.44 -1.81 -62.63
C ASP A 2 -6.86 -0.79 -61.57
N PRO A 3 -7.75 -1.13 -60.66
CA PRO A 3 -7.95 -0.32 -59.48
C PRO A 3 -7.51 -1.08 -58.26
N ARG A 4 -6.21 -1.00 -57.94
CA ARG A 4 -5.70 -1.31 -56.64
C ARG A 4 -5.60 -0.06 -55.80
N SER A 5 -6.59 0.21 -54.97
CA SER A 5 -6.43 1.12 -53.84
C SER A 5 -6.33 0.29 -52.56
N LYS A 6 -5.13 0.07 -52.13
CA LYS A 6 -4.84 -0.34 -50.74
C LYS A 6 -4.70 0.93 -49.92
N SER A 7 -5.39 1.01 -48.83
CA SER A 7 -4.86 1.54 -47.57
C SER A 7 -5.89 1.45 -46.45
N GLY A 8 -6.04 0.25 -45.90
CA GLY A 8 -6.47 0.12 -44.53
C GLY A 8 -5.21 0.16 -43.67
N HIS A 9 -4.78 1.32 -43.21
CA HIS A 9 -3.89 1.42 -42.06
C HIS A 9 -4.75 1.15 -40.83
N ASP A 10 -4.80 -0.08 -40.42
CA ASP A 10 -5.19 -0.44 -39.03
C ASP A 10 -4.27 0.33 -38.10
N ARG A 11 -4.79 1.44 -37.56
CA ARG A 11 -4.19 2.06 -36.39
C ARG A 11 -4.39 1.07 -35.25
N GLU A 12 -3.40 0.21 -35.00
CA GLU A 12 -3.23 -0.41 -33.69
C GLU A 12 -3.30 0.73 -32.68
N ALA A 13 -4.38 0.79 -31.94
CA ALA A 13 -4.51 1.69 -30.82
C ALA A 13 -3.42 1.27 -29.83
N SER A 14 -2.30 1.99 -29.82
CA SER A 14 -1.24 1.76 -28.86
C SER A 14 -1.85 1.87 -27.46
N LEU A 15 -1.74 0.80 -26.68
CA LEU A 15 -2.17 0.82 -25.27
C LEU A 15 -1.56 2.05 -24.60
N PRO A 16 -2.35 2.80 -23.80
CA PRO A 16 -1.83 3.99 -23.14
C PRO A 16 -0.63 3.61 -22.28
N LEU A 17 0.41 4.44 -22.31
CA LEU A 17 1.61 4.24 -21.49
C LEU A 17 1.20 4.15 -20.02
N ARG A 18 1.64 3.09 -19.32
CA ARG A 18 1.36 2.88 -17.90
C ARG A 18 1.84 4.04 -17.03
N HIS A 19 2.96 4.65 -17.42
CA HIS A 19 3.63 5.74 -16.69
C HIS A 19 4.06 6.84 -17.68
N PRO A 20 3.13 7.65 -18.20
CA PRO A 20 3.47 8.68 -19.17
C PRO A 20 4.48 9.70 -18.65
N GLU A 21 4.45 10.02 -17.35
CA GLU A 21 5.38 10.94 -16.68
C GLU A 21 6.82 10.40 -16.61
N LYS A 22 6.98 9.06 -16.55
CA LYS A 22 8.29 8.42 -16.49
C LYS A 22 8.89 8.12 -17.86
N ALA A 23 8.13 8.27 -18.95
CA ALA A 23 8.57 7.91 -20.29
C ALA A 23 9.87 8.62 -20.71
N ARG A 24 10.08 9.85 -20.24
CA ARG A 24 11.27 10.67 -20.53
C ARG A 24 12.42 10.48 -19.54
N ASN A 25 12.23 9.72 -18.46
CA ASN A 25 13.31 9.45 -17.53
C ASN A 25 14.43 8.65 -18.23
N PRO A 26 15.71 8.89 -17.90
CA PRO A 26 16.78 8.04 -18.36
C PRO A 26 16.61 6.61 -17.82
N ASP A 27 17.09 5.63 -18.56
CA ASP A 27 17.13 4.26 -18.06
C ASP A 27 18.22 4.13 -17.00
N THR A 28 17.84 3.62 -15.83
CA THR A 28 18.77 3.30 -14.75
C THR A 28 18.92 1.77 -14.65
N PRO A 29 20.16 1.24 -14.64
CA PRO A 29 20.37 -0.19 -14.53
C PRO A 29 19.74 -0.75 -13.24
N ILE A 30 19.01 -1.87 -13.38
CA ILE A 30 18.48 -2.57 -12.20
C ILE A 30 19.57 -3.55 -11.73
N PRO A 31 20.14 -3.38 -10.53
CA PRO A 31 21.17 -4.26 -10.04
C PRO A 31 20.63 -5.68 -9.77
N ARG A 32 21.50 -6.69 -9.92
CA ARG A 32 21.15 -8.08 -9.63
C ARG A 32 20.74 -8.22 -8.17
N LYS A 33 19.56 -8.80 -7.94
CA LYS A 33 19.06 -9.06 -6.58
C LYS A 33 19.95 -10.06 -5.87
N PRO A 34 20.36 -9.82 -4.63
CA PRO A 34 21.05 -10.80 -3.79
C PRO A 34 20.13 -11.99 -3.48
N ASP A 35 20.72 -13.08 -3.00
CA ASP A 35 19.99 -14.34 -2.81
C ASP A 35 18.84 -14.24 -1.81
N TRP A 36 18.98 -13.43 -0.77
CA TRP A 36 17.92 -13.21 0.24
C TRP A 36 16.69 -12.43 -0.27
N LEU A 37 16.74 -11.87 -1.49
CA LEU A 37 15.61 -11.21 -2.15
C LEU A 37 14.93 -12.05 -3.22
N ARG A 38 15.31 -13.32 -3.35
CA ARG A 38 14.71 -14.23 -4.33
C ARG A 38 13.41 -14.82 -3.78
N VAL A 39 12.36 -14.79 -4.57
CA VAL A 39 11.07 -15.40 -4.28
C VAL A 39 10.72 -16.45 -5.32
N LYS A 40 9.88 -17.41 -4.94
CA LYS A 40 9.39 -18.45 -5.87
C LYS A 40 8.30 -17.87 -6.76
N ALA A 41 8.25 -18.36 -8.00
CA ALA A 41 7.16 -18.00 -8.92
C ALA A 41 5.78 -18.47 -8.38
N PRO A 42 4.72 -17.67 -8.56
CA PRO A 42 3.37 -18.00 -8.08
C PRO A 42 2.70 -19.04 -9.00
N VAL A 43 2.69 -20.31 -8.60
CA VAL A 43 2.17 -21.43 -9.41
C VAL A 43 1.11 -22.26 -8.70
N SER A 44 0.74 -21.95 -7.45
CA SER A 44 -0.19 -22.78 -6.67
C SER A 44 -1.64 -22.69 -7.19
N LEU A 45 -2.46 -23.72 -6.89
CA LEU A 45 -3.88 -23.73 -7.25
C LEU A 45 -4.67 -22.64 -6.52
N GLU A 46 -4.32 -22.38 -5.26
CA GLU A 46 -4.93 -21.33 -4.43
C GLU A 46 -4.64 -19.93 -5.00
N TYR A 47 -3.41 -19.69 -5.46
CA TYR A 47 -3.06 -18.46 -6.17
C TYR A 47 -3.95 -18.26 -7.41
N GLN A 48 -4.11 -19.32 -8.22
CA GLN A 48 -4.94 -19.25 -9.43
C GLN A 48 -6.42 -19.04 -9.10
N ALA A 49 -6.91 -19.65 -8.01
CA ALA A 49 -8.30 -19.49 -7.56
C ALA A 49 -8.55 -18.05 -7.10
N THR A 50 -7.67 -17.48 -6.26
CA THR A 50 -7.75 -16.08 -5.82
C THR A 50 -7.73 -15.13 -7.02
N ARG A 51 -6.82 -15.36 -7.97
CA ARG A 51 -6.73 -14.55 -9.19
C ARG A 51 -8.00 -14.60 -10.04
N ARG A 52 -8.61 -15.78 -10.20
CA ARG A 52 -9.88 -15.91 -10.92
C ARG A 52 -11.00 -15.15 -10.24
N LEU A 53 -11.12 -15.26 -8.92
CA LEU A 53 -12.14 -14.55 -8.14
C LEU A 53 -12.01 -13.03 -8.30
N MET A 54 -10.80 -12.46 -8.15
CA MET A 54 -10.56 -11.04 -8.32
C MET A 54 -10.98 -10.56 -9.72
N ARG A 55 -10.68 -11.34 -10.76
CA ARG A 55 -11.08 -11.03 -12.15
C ARG A 55 -12.59 -11.16 -12.38
N GLN A 56 -13.24 -12.19 -11.83
CA GLN A 56 -14.69 -12.37 -11.93
C GLN A 56 -15.46 -11.21 -11.30
N LEU A 57 -14.97 -10.68 -10.20
CA LEU A 57 -15.55 -9.54 -9.51
C LEU A 57 -15.05 -8.18 -10.03
N ALA A 58 -14.25 -8.17 -11.10
CA ALA A 58 -13.66 -6.96 -11.68
C ALA A 58 -12.95 -6.07 -10.63
N LEU A 59 -12.22 -6.69 -9.69
CA LEU A 59 -11.47 -6.02 -8.63
C LEU A 59 -10.00 -5.87 -8.99
N ASN A 60 -9.41 -4.76 -8.57
CA ASN A 60 -7.99 -4.51 -8.66
C ASN A 60 -7.29 -4.92 -7.36
N THR A 61 -6.03 -5.36 -7.46
CA THR A 61 -5.20 -5.65 -6.31
C THR A 61 -3.86 -4.94 -6.42
N VAL A 62 -3.39 -4.36 -5.31
CA VAL A 62 -2.05 -3.80 -5.28
C VAL A 62 -0.98 -4.87 -5.51
N CYS A 63 -1.30 -6.14 -5.21
CA CYS A 63 -0.39 -7.26 -5.42
C CYS A 63 -0.02 -7.43 -6.90
N GLU A 64 -0.99 -7.29 -7.82
CA GLU A 64 -0.76 -7.33 -9.27
C GLU A 64 -0.22 -5.98 -9.77
N GLU A 65 -0.86 -4.87 -9.41
CA GLU A 65 -0.52 -3.55 -9.93
C GLU A 65 0.87 -3.09 -9.51
N ALA A 66 1.31 -3.36 -8.28
CA ALA A 66 2.64 -3.04 -7.80
C ALA A 66 3.70 -4.12 -8.13
N ALA A 67 3.34 -5.20 -8.84
CA ALA A 67 4.23 -6.34 -9.10
C ALA A 67 4.87 -6.89 -7.80
N CYS A 68 4.04 -7.13 -6.77
CA CYS A 68 4.50 -7.50 -5.44
C CYS A 68 5.24 -8.85 -5.46
N PRO A 69 6.45 -8.95 -4.88
CA PRO A 69 7.21 -10.20 -4.86
C PRO A 69 6.53 -11.30 -4.04
N ASN A 70 5.68 -10.94 -3.06
CA ASN A 70 5.04 -11.87 -2.13
C ASN A 70 3.69 -12.41 -2.64
N ILE A 71 3.25 -12.00 -3.84
CA ILE A 71 1.90 -12.35 -4.35
C ILE A 71 1.62 -13.85 -4.32
N GLY A 72 2.62 -14.68 -4.63
CA GLY A 72 2.47 -16.14 -4.66
C GLY A 72 2.19 -16.73 -3.28
N GLU A 73 2.88 -16.24 -2.25
CA GLU A 73 2.71 -16.67 -0.87
C GLU A 73 1.39 -16.15 -0.29
N CYS A 74 1.15 -14.84 -0.39
CA CYS A 74 -0.08 -14.22 0.12
C CYS A 74 -1.34 -14.87 -0.48
N TRP A 75 -1.40 -15.04 -1.79
CA TRP A 75 -2.57 -15.60 -2.45
C TRP A 75 -2.74 -17.10 -2.22
N LYS A 76 -1.65 -17.84 -1.98
CA LYS A 76 -1.74 -19.23 -1.50
C LYS A 76 -2.44 -19.30 -0.13
N GLN A 77 -2.21 -18.32 0.72
CA GLN A 77 -2.86 -18.18 2.04
C GLN A 77 -4.21 -17.45 1.96
N ARG A 78 -4.72 -17.17 0.76
CA ARG A 78 -5.94 -16.39 0.47
C ARG A 78 -5.89 -14.95 0.98
N HIS A 79 -4.70 -14.41 1.23
CA HIS A 79 -4.52 -13.01 1.59
C HIS A 79 -4.33 -12.16 0.33
N ALA A 80 -5.24 -11.22 0.09
CA ALA A 80 -5.13 -10.25 -1.00
C ALA A 80 -5.35 -8.84 -0.46
N THR A 81 -4.57 -7.89 -0.96
CA THR A 81 -4.81 -6.47 -0.69
C THR A 81 -5.63 -5.90 -1.82
N VAL A 82 -6.87 -5.57 -1.54
CA VAL A 82 -7.79 -5.00 -2.53
C VAL A 82 -7.46 -3.54 -2.75
N MET A 83 -7.37 -3.12 -4.01
CA MET A 83 -7.13 -1.73 -4.40
C MET A 83 -8.40 -1.16 -5.00
N ILE A 84 -9.02 -0.22 -4.31
CA ILE A 84 -10.26 0.46 -4.70
C ILE A 84 -10.01 1.79 -5.43
N LEU A 85 -11.07 2.44 -5.90
CA LEU A 85 -11.06 3.71 -6.64
C LEU A 85 -10.49 3.59 -8.06
N GLY A 86 -10.47 2.37 -8.61
CA GLY A 86 -9.95 2.08 -9.93
C GLY A 86 -8.45 1.71 -9.93
N ARG A 87 -7.80 1.83 -11.09
CA ARG A 87 -6.42 1.38 -11.30
C ARG A 87 -5.45 2.45 -11.77
N VAL A 88 -5.91 3.69 -11.93
CA VAL A 88 -5.10 4.83 -12.41
C VAL A 88 -5.00 5.85 -11.29
N CYS A 89 -3.76 6.16 -10.89
CA CYS A 89 -3.44 7.10 -9.82
C CYS A 89 -3.25 8.51 -10.39
N THR A 90 -3.71 9.53 -9.68
CA THR A 90 -3.47 10.94 -10.04
C THR A 90 -2.07 11.41 -9.70
N ARG A 91 -1.30 10.65 -8.91
CA ARG A 91 0.06 11.00 -8.47
C ARG A 91 1.14 10.12 -9.06
N ALA A 92 2.30 10.71 -9.27
CA ALA A 92 3.44 10.13 -9.98
C ALA A 92 4.61 9.77 -9.06
N CYS A 93 4.35 8.99 -8.00
CA CYS A 93 5.42 8.53 -7.11
C CYS A 93 6.45 7.72 -7.89
N THR A 94 7.75 8.08 -7.77
CA THR A 94 8.80 7.54 -8.65
C THR A 94 9.13 6.08 -8.36
N PHE A 95 8.77 5.58 -7.18
CA PHE A 95 8.94 4.19 -6.79
C PHE A 95 7.79 3.27 -7.22
N CYS A 96 6.59 3.85 -7.49
CA CYS A 96 5.34 3.10 -7.61
C CYS A 96 5.10 2.58 -9.03
N ASN A 97 4.68 1.32 -9.15
CA ASN A 97 4.35 0.68 -10.43
C ASN A 97 2.86 0.77 -10.81
N VAL A 98 2.02 1.36 -9.98
CA VAL A 98 0.60 1.59 -10.30
C VAL A 98 0.50 2.60 -11.44
N ALA A 99 -0.37 2.33 -12.42
CA ALA A 99 -0.55 3.21 -13.58
C ALA A 99 -0.95 4.63 -13.17
N THR A 100 -0.46 5.62 -13.90
CA THR A 100 -0.68 7.04 -13.61
C THR A 100 -1.38 7.74 -14.76
N GLY A 101 -2.16 8.80 -14.45
CA GLY A 101 -2.86 9.56 -15.46
C GLY A 101 -4.20 10.11 -14.97
N ARG A 102 -5.13 10.25 -15.92
CA ARG A 102 -6.52 10.64 -15.61
C ARG A 102 -7.34 9.39 -15.30
N PRO A 103 -7.84 9.22 -14.07
CA PRO A 103 -8.68 8.08 -13.70
C PRO A 103 -10.03 8.09 -14.43
N ASP A 104 -10.62 6.90 -14.55
CA ASP A 104 -12.01 6.74 -15.00
C ASP A 104 -12.99 7.21 -13.91
N LEU A 105 -14.27 7.30 -14.27
CA LEU A 105 -15.34 7.55 -13.30
C LEU A 105 -15.35 6.45 -12.23
N LEU A 106 -15.77 6.83 -11.01
CA LEU A 106 -15.93 5.86 -9.93
C LEU A 106 -17.00 4.83 -10.29
N ASP A 107 -16.71 3.59 -9.99
CA ASP A 107 -17.70 2.51 -10.03
C ASP A 107 -18.46 2.49 -8.70
N PRO A 108 -19.75 2.86 -8.67
CA PRO A 108 -20.54 2.92 -7.45
C PRO A 108 -20.78 1.54 -6.82
N HIS A 109 -20.57 0.44 -7.56
CA HIS A 109 -20.77 -0.94 -7.11
C HIS A 109 -19.46 -1.64 -6.69
N GLU A 110 -18.32 -0.98 -6.77
CA GLU A 110 -17.02 -1.55 -6.34
C GLU A 110 -17.05 -1.94 -4.85
N PRO A 111 -17.58 -1.13 -3.90
CA PRO A 111 -17.66 -1.48 -2.49
C PRO A 111 -18.41 -2.80 -2.21
N GLU A 112 -19.53 -3.03 -2.88
CA GLU A 112 -20.32 -4.25 -2.74
C GLU A 112 -19.54 -5.48 -3.23
N ARG A 113 -18.88 -5.39 -4.39
CA ARG A 113 -18.05 -6.48 -4.92
C ARG A 113 -16.84 -6.78 -4.04
N VAL A 114 -16.26 -5.75 -3.38
CA VAL A 114 -15.20 -5.98 -2.39
C VAL A 114 -15.74 -6.78 -1.20
N GLY A 115 -16.91 -6.45 -0.69
CA GLY A 115 -17.59 -7.21 0.37
C GLY A 115 -17.82 -8.67 -0.03
N GLU A 116 -18.31 -8.91 -1.26
CA GLU A 116 -18.50 -10.25 -1.82
C GLU A 116 -17.19 -11.05 -1.90
N ALA A 117 -16.10 -10.40 -2.36
CA ALA A 117 -14.80 -11.05 -2.45
C ALA A 117 -14.26 -11.45 -1.08
N VAL A 118 -14.37 -10.58 -0.08
CA VAL A 118 -13.95 -10.84 1.31
C VAL A 118 -14.71 -12.04 1.88
N ALA A 119 -16.03 -12.10 1.67
CA ALA A 119 -16.86 -13.22 2.11
C ALA A 119 -16.50 -14.52 1.38
N ALA A 120 -16.34 -14.48 0.05
CA ALA A 120 -16.00 -15.64 -0.76
C ALA A 120 -14.62 -16.24 -0.42
N LEU A 121 -13.65 -15.38 -0.05
CA LEU A 121 -12.31 -15.81 0.41
C LEU A 121 -12.31 -16.27 1.87
N GLY A 122 -13.34 -15.94 2.66
CA GLY A 122 -13.41 -16.27 4.09
C GLY A 122 -12.28 -15.60 4.89
N LEU A 123 -11.99 -14.32 4.60
CA LEU A 123 -10.87 -13.62 5.23
C LEU A 123 -11.17 -13.29 6.70
N SER A 124 -10.25 -13.59 7.59
CA SER A 124 -10.28 -13.10 8.98
C SER A 124 -9.76 -11.66 9.11
N HIS A 125 -8.94 -11.24 8.15
CA HIS A 125 -8.39 -9.90 8.06
C HIS A 125 -8.26 -9.49 6.59
N VAL A 126 -8.61 -8.24 6.26
CA VAL A 126 -8.48 -7.68 4.91
C VAL A 126 -7.77 -6.34 4.94
N VAL A 127 -6.90 -6.10 3.97
CA VAL A 127 -6.32 -4.78 3.73
C VAL A 127 -6.98 -4.17 2.50
N VAL A 128 -7.56 -2.98 2.67
CA VAL A 128 -8.14 -2.17 1.60
C VAL A 128 -7.23 -0.97 1.38
N THR A 129 -6.74 -0.81 0.16
CA THR A 129 -5.96 0.36 -0.24
C THR A 129 -6.57 1.01 -1.48
N SER A 130 -6.02 2.10 -1.95
CA SER A 130 -6.50 2.79 -3.14
C SER A 130 -5.38 3.40 -3.97
N VAL A 131 -5.72 3.84 -5.17
CA VAL A 131 -4.98 4.88 -5.88
C VAL A 131 -5.27 6.25 -5.24
N ASP A 132 -4.39 7.24 -5.45
CA ASP A 132 -4.74 8.64 -5.15
C ASP A 132 -5.78 9.14 -6.16
N ARG A 133 -6.80 9.84 -5.66
CA ARG A 133 -7.89 10.45 -6.41
C ARG A 133 -8.02 11.93 -6.05
N ASP A 134 -6.94 12.68 -6.34
CA ASP A 134 -6.92 14.13 -6.09
C ASP A 134 -7.98 14.90 -6.89
N ASP A 135 -8.54 14.26 -7.92
CA ASP A 135 -9.64 14.74 -8.75
C ASP A 135 -11.02 14.70 -8.06
N LEU A 136 -11.19 13.91 -6.99
CA LEU A 136 -12.43 13.83 -6.23
C LEU A 136 -12.45 14.87 -5.11
N ASP A 137 -13.62 15.39 -4.77
CA ASP A 137 -13.79 16.44 -3.76
C ASP A 137 -13.36 16.00 -2.35
N ASP A 138 -13.55 14.71 -2.03
CA ASP A 138 -13.19 14.07 -0.75
C ASP A 138 -11.93 13.20 -0.84
N GLY A 139 -11.25 13.16 -2.01
CA GLY A 139 -10.10 12.27 -2.24
C GLY A 139 -10.45 10.78 -2.20
N GLY A 140 -11.73 10.41 -2.24
CA GLY A 140 -12.24 9.03 -2.20
C GLY A 140 -12.58 8.52 -0.79
N ALA A 141 -12.65 9.40 0.21
CA ALA A 141 -12.92 9.02 1.61
C ALA A 141 -14.29 8.33 1.78
N GLU A 142 -15.33 8.82 1.14
CA GLU A 142 -16.67 8.20 1.18
C GLU A 142 -16.67 6.80 0.57
N HIS A 143 -15.87 6.59 -0.47
CA HIS A 143 -15.75 5.28 -1.09
C HIS A 143 -15.05 4.25 -0.16
N PHE A 144 -14.05 4.69 0.62
CA PHE A 144 -13.48 3.88 1.71
C PHE A 144 -14.54 3.54 2.75
N ALA A 145 -15.32 4.52 3.22
CA ALA A 145 -16.38 4.30 4.21
C ALA A 145 -17.44 3.31 3.74
N ARG A 146 -17.87 3.43 2.48
CA ARG A 146 -18.81 2.48 1.85
C ARG A 146 -18.21 1.08 1.74
N THR A 147 -16.93 0.97 1.40
CA THR A 147 -16.23 -0.32 1.32
C THR A 147 -16.14 -0.99 2.69
N ILE A 148 -15.77 -0.25 3.74
CA ILE A 148 -15.78 -0.76 5.12
C ILE A 148 -17.18 -1.26 5.50
N SER A 149 -18.21 -0.47 5.21
CA SER A 149 -19.61 -0.82 5.50
C SER A 149 -20.06 -2.07 4.75
N ALA A 150 -19.68 -2.23 3.48
CA ALA A 150 -20.00 -3.40 2.68
C ALA A 150 -19.34 -4.67 3.25
N ILE A 151 -18.05 -4.59 3.63
CA ILE A 151 -17.34 -5.70 4.26
C ILE A 151 -17.99 -6.07 5.60
N ARG A 152 -18.35 -5.10 6.45
CA ARG A 152 -19.02 -5.35 7.73
C ARG A 152 -20.37 -6.06 7.57
N ARG A 153 -21.12 -5.77 6.49
CA ARG A 153 -22.41 -6.44 6.20
C ARG A 153 -22.21 -7.88 5.75
N THR A 154 -21.22 -8.15 4.90
CA THR A 154 -21.03 -9.49 4.30
C THR A 154 -20.15 -10.40 5.16
N SER A 155 -19.27 -9.83 5.97
CA SER A 155 -18.27 -10.55 6.77
C SER A 155 -18.04 -9.83 8.11
N PRO A 156 -19.01 -9.85 9.05
CA PRO A 156 -18.96 -9.06 10.27
C PRO A 156 -17.81 -9.43 11.21
N GLY A 157 -17.25 -10.64 11.09
CA GLY A 157 -16.09 -11.10 11.87
C GLY A 157 -14.73 -10.71 11.28
N THR A 158 -14.69 -10.16 10.05
CA THR A 158 -13.44 -9.77 9.39
C THR A 158 -12.93 -8.46 9.97
N THR A 159 -11.66 -8.41 10.35
CA THR A 159 -10.98 -7.18 10.73
C THR A 159 -10.49 -6.44 9.49
N ILE A 160 -10.56 -5.10 9.52
CA ILE A 160 -10.34 -4.25 8.35
C ILE A 160 -9.19 -3.27 8.61
N GLU A 161 -8.12 -3.42 7.84
CA GLU A 161 -7.06 -2.41 7.72
C GLU A 161 -7.32 -1.56 6.48
N VAL A 162 -7.25 -0.23 6.61
CA VAL A 162 -7.27 0.68 5.48
C VAL A 162 -5.89 1.30 5.30
N LEU A 163 -5.30 1.18 4.11
CA LEU A 163 -4.09 1.88 3.71
C LEU A 163 -4.49 3.05 2.81
N THR A 164 -4.58 4.24 3.41
CA THR A 164 -5.15 5.41 2.75
C THR A 164 -4.10 6.30 2.07
N PRO A 165 -4.49 7.09 1.04
CA PRO A 165 -3.74 8.25 0.61
C PRO A 165 -3.75 9.34 1.69
N ASP A 166 -3.08 10.48 1.43
CA ASP A 166 -3.13 11.65 2.33
C ASP A 166 -4.34 12.58 2.06
N PHE A 167 -5.25 12.15 1.19
CA PHE A 167 -6.46 12.85 0.73
C PHE A 167 -6.21 14.29 0.26
N LEU A 168 -4.98 14.66 -0.06
CA LEU A 168 -4.59 16.02 -0.48
C LEU A 168 -5.06 17.12 0.51
N ARG A 169 -5.17 16.79 1.80
CA ARG A 169 -5.66 17.70 2.87
C ARG A 169 -7.10 18.19 2.67
N LYS A 170 -7.94 17.40 2.04
CA LYS A 170 -9.36 17.72 1.86
C LYS A 170 -10.08 17.65 3.20
N ASP A 171 -10.83 18.69 3.50
CA ASP A 171 -11.54 18.82 4.78
C ASP A 171 -12.56 17.69 4.95
N GLY A 172 -12.62 17.10 6.14
CA GLY A 172 -13.55 16.03 6.50
C GLY A 172 -13.18 14.64 5.97
N ALA A 173 -12.22 14.50 5.06
CA ALA A 173 -11.90 13.20 4.45
C ALA A 173 -11.41 12.18 5.47
N LEU A 174 -10.51 12.57 6.38
CA LEU A 174 -10.03 11.69 7.44
C LEU A 174 -11.15 11.29 8.40
N GLU A 175 -11.97 12.25 8.80
CA GLU A 175 -13.08 12.07 9.70
C GLU A 175 -14.09 11.04 9.17
N ILE A 176 -14.39 11.09 7.87
CA ILE A 176 -15.28 10.13 7.18
C ILE A 176 -14.72 8.71 7.32
N VAL A 177 -13.42 8.50 7.04
CA VAL A 177 -12.80 7.18 7.11
C VAL A 177 -12.72 6.66 8.54
N VAL A 178 -12.34 7.50 9.51
CA VAL A 178 -12.25 7.10 10.93
C VAL A 178 -13.64 6.80 11.49
N ALA A 179 -14.66 7.58 11.12
CA ALA A 179 -16.04 7.34 11.52
C ALA A 179 -16.61 6.01 11.00
N ALA A 180 -16.10 5.50 9.88
CA ALA A 180 -16.44 4.17 9.35
C ALA A 180 -15.87 3.01 10.19
N LYS A 181 -15.02 3.29 11.20
CA LYS A 181 -14.46 2.33 12.17
C LYS A 181 -13.66 1.19 11.54
N PRO A 182 -12.59 1.48 10.80
CA PRO A 182 -11.60 0.45 10.49
C PRO A 182 -10.92 -0.04 11.77
N ASP A 183 -10.36 -1.25 11.77
CA ASP A 183 -9.60 -1.77 12.92
C ASP A 183 -8.16 -1.21 12.94
N VAL A 184 -7.60 -0.92 11.75
CA VAL A 184 -6.27 -0.33 11.58
C VAL A 184 -6.34 0.79 10.54
N PHE A 185 -5.85 1.96 10.90
CA PHE A 185 -5.60 3.07 9.97
C PHE A 185 -4.12 3.11 9.61
N ASN A 186 -3.82 2.86 8.35
CA ASN A 186 -2.47 2.81 7.82
C ASN A 186 -2.27 3.94 6.80
N HIS A 187 -1.18 4.69 6.95
CA HIS A 187 -0.68 5.63 5.95
C HIS A 187 0.83 5.58 5.91
N ASN A 188 1.39 5.19 4.77
CA ASN A 188 2.85 5.05 4.64
C ASN A 188 3.55 6.39 4.46
N LEU A 189 4.66 6.59 5.17
CA LEU A 189 5.61 7.68 4.88
C LEU A 189 6.47 7.39 3.66
N GLU A 190 6.72 6.14 3.35
CA GLU A 190 7.48 5.58 2.23
C GLU A 190 8.99 5.86 2.29
N THR A 191 9.42 7.05 2.65
CA THR A 191 10.84 7.44 2.69
C THR A 191 11.10 8.57 3.70
N VAL A 192 12.36 8.98 3.83
CA VAL A 192 12.83 10.07 4.72
C VAL A 192 12.52 11.44 4.14
N PRO A 193 12.40 12.51 4.97
CA PRO A 193 12.02 13.86 4.53
C PRO A 193 12.84 14.40 3.36
N ARG A 194 14.16 14.22 3.37
CA ARG A 194 15.08 14.71 2.33
C ARG A 194 14.75 14.16 0.94
N LEU A 195 14.26 12.91 0.88
CA LEU A 195 13.95 12.24 -0.39
C LEU A 195 12.50 12.46 -0.87
N TYR A 196 11.65 13.15 -0.10
CA TYR A 196 10.22 13.27 -0.41
C TYR A 196 9.96 13.91 -1.78
N ALA A 197 10.66 14.99 -2.10
CA ALA A 197 10.47 15.71 -3.37
C ALA A 197 10.79 14.83 -4.60
N GLU A 198 11.77 13.94 -4.46
CA GLU A 198 12.20 13.03 -5.52
C GLU A 198 11.37 11.75 -5.58
N VAL A 199 11.08 11.13 -4.43
CA VAL A 199 10.45 9.82 -4.31
C VAL A 199 8.93 9.89 -4.33
N ARG A 200 8.35 10.91 -3.67
CA ARG A 200 6.89 11.14 -3.55
C ARG A 200 6.50 12.57 -3.98
N PRO A 201 6.73 12.96 -5.23
CA PRO A 201 6.30 14.27 -5.71
C PRO A 201 4.78 14.42 -5.51
N GLY A 202 4.35 15.54 -4.96
CA GLY A 202 2.93 15.79 -4.63
C GLY A 202 2.53 15.47 -3.19
N ALA A 203 3.24 14.58 -2.47
CA ALA A 203 3.04 14.36 -1.04
C ALA A 203 3.88 15.32 -0.17
N ARG A 204 3.56 15.38 1.13
CA ARG A 204 4.27 16.20 2.11
C ARG A 204 4.49 15.40 3.39
N TYR A 205 5.76 15.27 3.81
CA TYR A 205 6.16 14.46 4.97
C TYR A 205 5.38 14.82 6.25
N PHE A 206 5.40 16.10 6.63
CA PHE A 206 4.71 16.55 7.84
C PHE A 206 3.19 16.49 7.75
N HIS A 207 2.62 16.51 6.53
CA HIS A 207 1.20 16.27 6.36
C HIS A 207 0.85 14.80 6.63
N SER A 208 1.65 13.87 6.12
CA SER A 208 1.49 12.43 6.38
C SER A 208 1.58 12.08 7.87
N LEU A 209 2.54 12.70 8.60
CA LEU A 209 2.62 12.56 10.06
C LEU A 209 1.37 13.10 10.77
N ARG A 210 0.94 14.30 10.37
CA ARG A 210 -0.27 14.93 10.95
C ARG A 210 -1.52 14.11 10.71
N LEU A 211 -1.64 13.48 9.53
CA LEU A 211 -2.76 12.60 9.23
C LEU A 211 -2.84 11.43 10.21
N LEU A 212 -1.71 10.79 10.53
CA LEU A 212 -1.63 9.70 11.50
C LEU A 212 -1.95 10.16 12.93
N ASP A 213 -1.39 11.29 13.36
CA ASP A 213 -1.67 11.91 14.66
C ASP A 213 -3.15 12.27 14.81
N GLN A 214 -3.75 12.88 13.77
CA GLN A 214 -5.17 13.22 13.78
C GLN A 214 -6.06 11.97 13.79
N ALA A 215 -5.74 10.92 13.05
CA ALA A 215 -6.48 9.66 13.10
C ALA A 215 -6.50 9.08 14.53
N LYS A 216 -5.36 9.11 15.23
CA LYS A 216 -5.26 8.66 16.62
C LYS A 216 -6.04 9.56 17.58
N ARG A 217 -6.08 10.86 17.38
CA ARG A 217 -6.86 11.80 18.20
C ARG A 217 -8.36 11.63 18.00
N LEU A 218 -8.83 11.38 16.77
CA LEU A 218 -10.23 11.12 16.45
C LEU A 218 -10.75 9.81 17.07
N ASP A 219 -9.90 8.79 17.12
CA ASP A 219 -10.20 7.52 17.79
C ASP A 219 -8.97 6.97 18.49
N PRO A 220 -8.79 7.22 19.81
CA PRO A 220 -7.63 6.71 20.57
C PRO A 220 -7.54 5.18 20.63
N ALA A 221 -8.66 4.45 20.41
CA ALA A 221 -8.67 3.00 20.36
C ALA A 221 -8.21 2.44 19.01
N LEU A 222 -8.24 3.25 17.95
CA LEU A 222 -7.79 2.87 16.61
C LEU A 222 -6.30 2.50 16.63
N PHE A 223 -5.95 1.39 16.00
CA PHE A 223 -4.54 1.09 15.73
C PHE A 223 -4.06 1.94 14.55
N THR A 224 -2.93 2.61 14.72
CA THR A 224 -2.28 3.37 13.66
C THR A 224 -1.03 2.65 13.17
N LYS A 225 -0.82 2.66 11.86
CA LYS A 225 0.27 1.96 11.20
C LYS A 225 0.92 2.86 10.15
N SER A 226 2.22 2.69 9.97
CA SER A 226 2.95 3.33 8.88
C SER A 226 4.00 2.38 8.31
N GLY A 227 4.43 2.64 7.09
CA GLY A 227 5.47 1.89 6.42
C GLY A 227 6.47 2.81 5.72
N MET A 228 7.70 2.29 5.59
CA MET A 228 8.72 2.91 4.77
C MET A 228 9.55 1.87 4.04
N MET A 229 10.15 2.31 2.95
CA MET A 229 11.13 1.54 2.18
C MET A 229 12.53 2.04 2.50
N VAL A 230 13.49 1.13 2.46
CA VAL A 230 14.92 1.43 2.56
C VAL A 230 15.65 0.97 1.30
N GLY A 231 16.80 1.59 1.02
CA GLY A 231 17.56 1.40 -0.22
C GLY A 231 17.28 2.43 -1.30
N LEU A 232 16.61 3.55 -0.96
CA LEU A 232 16.33 4.70 -1.82
C LEU A 232 17.42 5.80 -1.75
N GLY A 233 18.42 5.66 -0.85
CA GLY A 233 19.50 6.62 -0.63
C GLY A 233 19.44 7.31 0.73
N GLU A 234 18.59 6.85 1.62
CA GLU A 234 18.50 7.29 3.02
C GLU A 234 19.71 6.82 3.84
N GLY A 235 20.07 7.62 4.84
CA GLY A 235 21.02 7.24 5.88
C GLY A 235 20.35 6.59 7.09
N LYS A 236 21.09 5.79 7.86
CA LYS A 236 20.57 5.13 9.07
C LYS A 236 20.00 6.15 10.08
N ALA A 237 20.68 7.27 10.29
CA ALA A 237 20.22 8.31 11.21
C ALA A 237 18.87 8.91 10.76
N GLU A 238 18.66 9.07 9.46
CA GLU A 238 17.38 9.56 8.91
C GLU A 238 16.25 8.56 9.15
N VAL A 239 16.50 7.25 8.99
CA VAL A 239 15.51 6.20 9.30
C VAL A 239 15.14 6.22 10.79
N LEU A 240 16.13 6.38 11.68
CA LEU A 240 15.87 6.47 13.13
C LEU A 240 15.08 7.74 13.49
N GLN A 241 15.32 8.86 12.81
CA GLN A 241 14.53 10.09 12.99
C GLN A 241 13.07 9.89 12.53
N VAL A 242 12.84 9.21 11.40
CA VAL A 242 11.47 8.85 10.97
C VAL A 242 10.75 8.00 12.02
N MET A 243 11.45 7.09 12.70
CA MET A 243 10.86 6.33 13.80
C MET A 243 10.46 7.23 14.98
N ASP A 244 11.31 8.22 15.34
CA ASP A 244 11.00 9.19 16.40
C ASP A 244 9.78 10.04 16.03
N ASP A 245 9.73 10.54 14.80
CA ASP A 245 8.61 11.33 14.29
C ASP A 245 7.29 10.52 14.29
N LEU A 246 7.33 9.25 13.88
CA LEU A 246 6.17 8.36 13.93
C LEU A 246 5.72 8.07 15.37
N ARG A 247 6.66 7.90 16.32
CA ARG A 247 6.31 7.75 17.74
C ARG A 247 5.73 9.02 18.33
N ALA A 248 6.21 10.20 17.91
CA ALA A 248 5.61 11.48 18.29
C ALA A 248 4.17 11.64 17.76
N ALA A 249 3.83 11.01 16.63
CA ALA A 249 2.48 10.93 16.08
C ALA A 249 1.67 9.73 16.64
N ASP A 250 2.15 9.09 17.71
CA ASP A 250 1.55 7.91 18.39
C ASP A 250 1.21 6.74 17.46
N VAL A 251 2.08 6.47 16.49
CA VAL A 251 1.94 5.31 15.59
C VAL A 251 2.28 4.02 16.33
N ASP A 252 1.37 3.04 16.31
CA ASP A 252 1.50 1.76 17.01
C ASP A 252 2.41 0.77 16.30
N PHE A 253 2.33 0.69 14.97
CA PHE A 253 2.99 -0.34 14.17
C PHE A 253 3.79 0.25 13.01
N LEU A 254 5.04 -0.21 12.86
CA LEU A 254 5.94 0.19 11.78
C LEU A 254 6.33 -0.99 10.91
N THR A 255 6.23 -0.83 9.57
CA THR A 255 6.77 -1.77 8.59
C THR A 255 7.94 -1.16 7.85
N ILE A 256 9.04 -1.93 7.68
CA ILE A 256 10.23 -1.52 6.93
C ILE A 256 10.60 -2.60 5.94
N GLY A 257 10.61 -2.28 4.63
CA GLY A 257 10.94 -3.21 3.56
C GLY A 257 12.00 -2.69 2.60
N GLN A 258 12.65 -3.57 1.84
CA GLN A 258 13.56 -3.17 0.79
C GLN A 258 12.80 -2.57 -0.40
N TYR A 259 13.21 -1.41 -0.87
CA TYR A 259 12.77 -0.90 -2.16
C TYR A 259 13.21 -1.83 -3.30
N LEU A 260 12.29 -2.16 -4.18
CA LEU A 260 12.56 -2.94 -5.39
C LEU A 260 12.12 -2.13 -6.60
N GLN A 261 13.06 -1.77 -7.45
CA GLN A 261 12.83 -0.97 -8.64
C GLN A 261 11.98 -1.75 -9.66
N PRO A 262 10.78 -1.25 -10.04
CA PRO A 262 9.90 -1.99 -10.94
C PRO A 262 10.41 -2.06 -12.38
N THR A 263 10.91 -0.94 -12.92
CA THR A 263 11.50 -0.85 -14.27
C THR A 263 12.69 0.11 -14.26
N ALA A 264 13.48 0.12 -15.34
CA ALA A 264 14.61 1.05 -15.51
C ALA A 264 14.22 2.53 -15.45
N LYS A 265 12.93 2.87 -15.61
CA LYS A 265 12.39 4.23 -15.59
C LYS A 265 11.98 4.73 -14.19
N HIS A 266 11.95 3.84 -13.20
CA HIS A 266 11.64 4.17 -11.82
C HIS A 266 12.87 4.67 -11.06
N HIS A 267 12.65 5.20 -9.85
CA HIS A 267 13.74 5.61 -8.96
C HIS A 267 14.77 4.48 -8.82
N ALA A 268 16.06 4.83 -8.92
CA ALA A 268 17.15 3.85 -8.87
C ALA A 268 17.29 3.25 -7.46
N ILE A 269 17.62 1.96 -7.39
CA ILE A 269 18.04 1.35 -6.12
C ILE A 269 19.42 1.92 -5.77
N SER A 270 19.54 2.55 -4.59
CA SER A 270 20.83 3.01 -4.06
C SER A 270 21.66 1.86 -3.52
N ARG A 271 21.04 0.95 -2.77
CA ARG A 271 21.67 -0.26 -2.25
C ARG A 271 20.64 -1.31 -1.84
N PHE A 272 21.10 -2.54 -1.69
CA PHE A 272 20.36 -3.57 -0.98
C PHE A 272 20.78 -3.58 0.49
N VAL A 273 19.80 -3.36 1.37
CA VAL A 273 19.98 -3.38 2.82
C VAL A 273 20.05 -4.84 3.29
N THR A 274 20.98 -5.15 4.18
CA THR A 274 21.20 -6.56 4.59
C THR A 274 20.15 -7.03 5.62
N PRO A 275 19.90 -8.34 5.74
CA PRO A 275 19.01 -8.88 6.76
C PRO A 275 19.37 -8.45 8.20
N GLU A 276 20.66 -8.32 8.51
CA GLU A 276 21.18 -7.89 9.82
C GLU A 276 20.83 -6.42 10.10
N GLU A 277 20.87 -5.56 9.07
CA GLU A 277 20.43 -4.17 9.20
C GLU A 277 18.93 -4.08 9.45
N PHE A 278 18.11 -4.91 8.77
CA PHE A 278 16.67 -4.99 9.04
C PHE A 278 16.38 -5.46 10.47
N HIS A 279 17.12 -6.46 10.95
CA HIS A 279 17.01 -6.90 12.34
C HIS A 279 17.35 -5.77 13.32
N SER A 280 18.38 -4.97 13.02
CA SER A 280 18.73 -3.79 13.80
C SER A 280 17.62 -2.74 13.81
N TYR A 281 16.97 -2.49 12.66
CA TYR A 281 15.82 -1.57 12.57
C TYR A 281 14.64 -2.05 13.42
N ALA A 282 14.34 -3.34 13.42
CA ALA A 282 13.30 -3.92 14.30
C ALA A 282 13.62 -3.69 15.77
N GLY A 283 14.89 -3.90 16.17
CA GLY A 283 15.35 -3.65 17.55
C GLY A 283 15.23 -2.18 17.96
N PHE A 284 15.61 -1.24 17.08
CA PHE A 284 15.44 0.19 17.34
C PHE A 284 13.97 0.59 17.45
N ALA A 285 13.11 0.09 16.59
CA ALA A 285 11.68 0.37 16.65
C ALA A 285 11.06 -0.13 17.98
N ALA A 286 11.43 -1.33 18.42
CA ALA A 286 11.01 -1.87 19.73
C ALA A 286 11.51 -0.98 20.89
N ALA A 287 12.78 -0.57 20.88
CA ALA A 287 13.36 0.32 21.88
C ALA A 287 12.69 1.71 21.93
N LYS A 288 12.19 2.21 20.78
CA LYS A 288 11.45 3.47 20.67
C LYS A 288 9.97 3.34 21.10
N GLY A 289 9.49 2.14 21.45
CA GLY A 289 8.17 1.91 22.03
C GLY A 289 7.04 1.70 21.00
N PHE A 290 7.36 1.27 19.77
CA PHE A 290 6.34 0.73 18.87
C PHE A 290 5.77 -0.56 19.50
N LEU A 291 4.45 -0.73 19.42
CA LEU A 291 3.82 -1.99 19.88
C LEU A 291 4.24 -3.17 19.01
N LEU A 292 4.49 -2.93 17.73
CA LEU A 292 4.97 -3.92 16.78
C LEU A 292 5.85 -3.24 15.73
N ALA A 293 6.89 -3.95 15.30
CA ALA A 293 7.68 -3.57 14.12
C ALA A 293 7.97 -4.83 13.29
N SER A 294 7.67 -4.75 11.99
CA SER A 294 8.01 -5.79 11.01
C SER A 294 9.04 -5.22 10.04
N ALA A 295 10.27 -5.69 10.12
CA ALA A 295 11.37 -5.23 9.30
C ALA A 295 12.11 -6.41 8.67
N SER A 296 12.02 -6.56 7.33
CA SER A 296 12.75 -7.56 6.57
C SER A 296 12.86 -7.14 5.09
N PRO A 297 13.75 -7.75 4.32
CA PRO A 297 13.88 -7.44 2.89
C PRO A 297 12.58 -7.56 2.10
N LEU A 298 11.72 -8.50 2.45
CA LEU A 298 10.46 -8.76 1.76
C LEU A 298 9.23 -8.16 2.46
N THR A 299 9.39 -7.48 3.61
CA THR A 299 8.28 -6.80 4.28
C THR A 299 7.60 -5.79 3.34
N ARG A 300 6.28 -5.80 3.36
CA ARG A 300 5.39 -4.83 2.70
C ARG A 300 4.28 -4.48 3.68
N SER A 301 3.62 -3.34 3.50
CA SER A 301 2.59 -2.86 4.44
C SER A 301 1.48 -3.88 4.70
N SER A 302 1.13 -4.72 3.74
CA SER A 302 0.08 -5.73 3.87
C SER A 302 0.60 -7.17 3.96
N TYR A 303 1.93 -7.38 4.00
CA TYR A 303 2.51 -8.71 4.10
C TYR A 303 2.31 -9.26 5.53
N HIS A 304 1.67 -10.42 5.66
CA HIS A 304 1.24 -11.03 6.94
C HIS A 304 0.36 -10.13 7.83
N ALA A 305 -0.41 -9.21 7.25
CA ALA A 305 -1.18 -8.21 8.00
C ALA A 305 -2.13 -8.82 9.04
N GLY A 306 -2.73 -9.97 8.77
CA GLY A 306 -3.61 -10.68 9.72
C GLY A 306 -2.86 -11.19 10.96
N ASP A 307 -1.70 -11.82 10.77
CA ASP A 307 -0.86 -12.31 11.86
C ASP A 307 -0.29 -11.15 12.69
N ASP A 308 0.17 -10.10 12.01
CA ASP A 308 0.67 -8.89 12.65
C ASP A 308 -0.43 -8.17 13.43
N PHE A 309 -1.68 -8.15 12.94
CA PHE A 309 -2.81 -7.58 13.69
C PHE A 309 -3.11 -8.37 14.97
N ALA A 310 -3.07 -9.71 14.92
CA ALA A 310 -3.25 -10.53 16.11
C ALA A 310 -2.15 -10.25 17.16
N ARG A 311 -0.89 -10.14 16.74
CA ARG A 311 0.25 -9.76 17.59
C ARG A 311 0.10 -8.36 18.17
N LEU A 312 -0.34 -7.40 17.36
CA LEU A 312 -0.57 -6.00 17.75
C LEU A 312 -1.63 -5.89 18.84
N ARG A 313 -2.75 -6.61 18.70
CA ARG A 313 -3.79 -6.71 19.74
C ARG A 313 -3.26 -7.28 21.05
N ALA A 314 -2.52 -8.39 20.97
CA ALA A 314 -1.92 -9.03 22.16
C ALA A 314 -0.93 -8.08 22.85
N ALA A 315 -0.09 -7.36 22.10
CA ALA A 315 0.86 -6.38 22.65
C ALA A 315 0.15 -5.21 23.35
N ARG A 316 -0.96 -4.70 22.81
CA ARG A 316 -1.75 -3.64 23.46
C ARG A 316 -2.37 -4.14 24.77
N THR A 317 -2.96 -5.34 24.76
CA THR A 317 -3.53 -5.94 25.96
C THR A 317 -2.48 -6.12 27.05
N ALA A 318 -1.30 -6.64 26.72
CA ALA A 318 -0.18 -6.81 27.66
C ALA A 318 0.30 -5.47 28.23
N LYS A 319 0.41 -4.43 27.38
CA LYS A 319 0.80 -3.07 27.83
C LYS A 319 -0.20 -2.47 28.79
N LEU A 320 -1.49 -2.62 28.55
CA LEU A 320 -2.55 -2.11 29.44
C LEU A 320 -2.54 -2.87 30.77
N ALA A 321 -2.37 -4.19 30.77
CA ALA A 321 -2.26 -4.99 31.98
C ALA A 321 -1.02 -4.66 32.83
N ALA A 322 0.06 -4.18 32.21
CA ALA A 322 1.27 -3.78 32.92
C ALA A 322 1.20 -2.34 33.49
N ALA A 323 0.24 -1.55 33.06
CA ALA A 323 0.07 -0.15 33.47
C ALA A 323 -1.01 0.05 34.57
N GLY A 324 -1.84 -0.99 34.84
CA GLY A 324 -2.84 -1.03 35.92
C GLY A 324 -2.39 -1.88 37.08
#